data_ec248371e14efdefc1819930aa506183
#
_entry.id   ec248371e14efdefc1819930aa506183
#
_cell.length_a   1.000
_cell.length_b   1.000
_cell.length_c   1.000
_cell.angle_alpha   90.00
_cell.angle_beta   90.00
_cell.angle_gamma   90.00
#
_symmetry.space_group_name_H-M   'P 1'
#
loop_
_entity.id
_entity.type
_entity.pdbx_description
1 polymer ?
#
loop_
_entity_poly.entity_id
_entity_poly.type
_entity_poly.pdbx_seq_one_letter_code
_entity_poly.pdbx_strand_id
1 'polypeptide(L)'
;MPNDKLVLVVDDDPDLVEAICMKLESKNYRVAKAYDGIEAWDKIQEERPDLIILDVMMPRKDGYKLCDELKNNPEYEDITVVLLTAVGSAVTSTRYTHQEGMSTLADDYIPKPVDLDKLMSMVDDFMG
;
A
#
# COMPACT_ATOMS: atom_id res chain seq x y z
N MET A 1 -19.72 13.90 -6.18
CA MET A 1 -18.92 14.53 -5.12
C MET A 1 -17.52 14.01 -5.16
N PRO A 2 -16.52 14.87 -5.06
CA PRO A 2 -15.16 14.38 -4.92
C PRO A 2 -15.02 13.58 -3.62
N ASN A 3 -14.18 12.58 -3.68
CA ASN A 3 -13.88 11.77 -2.53
C ASN A 3 -12.74 12.43 -1.76
N ASP A 4 -12.95 12.69 -0.48
CA ASP A 4 -11.90 13.32 0.35
C ASP A 4 -10.87 12.33 0.84
N LYS A 5 -11.05 11.05 0.57
CA LYS A 5 -10.12 10.03 1.01
C LYS A 5 -8.79 10.15 0.29
N LEU A 6 -7.71 10.04 1.05
CA LEU A 6 -6.36 10.13 0.51
C LEU A 6 -5.74 8.74 0.45
N VAL A 7 -5.24 8.36 -0.73
CA VAL A 7 -4.55 7.10 -0.92
C VAL A 7 -3.08 7.40 -1.25
N LEU A 8 -2.18 6.83 -0.46
CA LEU A 8 -0.74 6.93 -0.72
C LEU A 8 -0.30 5.68 -1.48
N VAL A 9 0.34 5.87 -2.62
CA VAL A 9 0.83 4.76 -3.45
C VAL A 9 2.35 4.72 -3.37
N VAL A 10 2.88 3.59 -2.93
CA VAL A 10 4.32 3.43 -2.67
C VAL A 10 4.86 2.24 -3.44
N ASP A 11 5.72 2.50 -4.42
CA ASP A 11 6.38 1.46 -5.21
C ASP A 11 7.59 2.11 -5.87
N ASP A 12 8.68 1.38 -6.06
CA ASP A 12 9.87 1.92 -6.71
C ASP A 12 9.75 1.93 -8.23
N ASP A 13 8.67 1.39 -8.78
CA ASP A 13 8.39 1.42 -10.21
C ASP A 13 7.48 2.62 -10.53
N PRO A 14 8.03 3.70 -11.12
CA PRO A 14 7.23 4.90 -11.36
C PRO A 14 6.08 4.68 -12.34
N ASP A 15 6.24 3.75 -13.29
CA ASP A 15 5.17 3.47 -14.25
C ASP A 15 3.96 2.84 -13.56
N LEU A 16 4.21 1.93 -12.62
CA LEU A 16 3.14 1.32 -11.85
C LEU A 16 2.46 2.34 -10.94
N VAL A 17 3.24 3.17 -10.28
CA VAL A 17 2.69 4.23 -9.43
C VAL A 17 1.76 5.13 -10.25
N GLU A 18 2.21 5.55 -11.44
CA GLU A 18 1.38 6.40 -12.30
C GLU A 18 0.09 5.71 -12.71
N ALA A 19 0.18 4.45 -13.11
CA ALA A 19 -0.99 3.71 -13.55
C ALA A 19 -2.03 3.58 -12.42
N ILE A 20 -1.56 3.26 -11.22
CA ILE A 20 -2.45 3.15 -10.06
C ILE A 20 -3.08 4.50 -9.75
N CYS A 21 -2.27 5.55 -9.74
CA CYS A 21 -2.76 6.89 -9.41
C CYS A 21 -3.78 7.40 -10.42
N MET A 22 -3.57 7.14 -11.70
CA MET A 22 -4.54 7.54 -12.72
C MET A 22 -5.89 6.88 -12.49
N LYS A 23 -5.89 5.60 -12.15
CA LYS A 23 -7.14 4.89 -11.85
C LYS A 23 -7.82 5.47 -10.62
N LEU A 24 -7.06 5.72 -9.56
CA LEU A 24 -7.61 6.29 -8.34
C LEU A 24 -8.20 7.67 -8.58
N GLU A 25 -7.49 8.51 -9.32
CA GLU A 25 -7.98 9.84 -9.62
C GLU A 25 -9.25 9.81 -10.46
N SER A 26 -9.37 8.83 -11.36
CA SER A 26 -10.59 8.67 -12.14
C SER A 26 -11.79 8.32 -11.27
N LYS A 27 -11.56 7.85 -10.05
CA LYS A 27 -12.60 7.53 -9.08
C LYS A 27 -12.73 8.60 -8.01
N ASN A 28 -12.10 9.74 -8.24
CA ASN A 28 -12.17 10.93 -7.38
C ASN A 28 -11.44 10.79 -6.03
N TYR A 29 -10.54 9.82 -5.91
CA TYR A 29 -9.66 9.75 -4.74
C TYR A 29 -8.56 10.79 -4.87
N ARG A 30 -8.15 11.34 -3.73
CA ARG A 30 -6.92 12.11 -3.66
C ARG A 30 -5.76 11.13 -3.59
N VAL A 31 -4.64 11.46 -4.24
CA VAL A 31 -3.50 10.55 -4.26
C VAL A 31 -2.22 11.27 -3.85
N ALA A 32 -1.34 10.52 -3.18
CA ALA A 32 0.02 10.94 -2.92
C ALA A 32 0.93 9.80 -3.41
N LYS A 33 2.16 10.12 -3.73
CA LYS A 33 3.10 9.17 -4.34
C LYS A 33 4.39 9.12 -3.54
N ALA A 34 4.96 7.94 -3.41
CA ALA A 34 6.29 7.76 -2.85
C ALA A 34 6.96 6.59 -3.56
N TYR A 35 8.28 6.64 -3.67
CA TYR A 35 9.03 5.67 -4.46
C TYR A 35 9.96 4.82 -3.61
N ASP A 36 10.00 5.04 -2.31
CA ASP A 36 10.67 4.18 -1.35
C ASP A 36 10.05 4.40 0.04
N GLY A 37 10.51 3.59 1.00
CA GLY A 37 9.92 3.62 2.34
C GLY A 37 10.21 4.89 3.11
N ILE A 38 11.36 5.52 2.86
CA ILE A 38 11.71 6.77 3.55
C ILE A 38 10.81 7.89 3.07
N GLU A 39 10.63 7.98 1.76
CA GLU A 39 9.74 8.98 1.17
C GLU A 39 8.29 8.74 1.61
N ALA A 40 7.89 7.46 1.68
CA ALA A 40 6.56 7.11 2.15
C ALA A 40 6.34 7.62 3.57
N TRP A 41 7.32 7.44 4.44
CA TRP A 41 7.20 7.90 5.83
C TRP A 41 7.02 9.41 5.89
N ASP A 42 7.79 10.14 5.07
CA ASP A 42 7.67 11.59 5.01
C ASP A 42 6.27 12.02 4.57
N LYS A 43 5.73 11.34 3.55
CA LYS A 43 4.40 11.66 3.05
C LYS A 43 3.32 11.39 4.09
N ILE A 44 3.45 10.29 4.83
CA ILE A 44 2.51 9.95 5.89
C ILE A 44 2.48 11.03 6.96
N GLN A 45 3.64 11.56 7.29
CA GLN A 45 3.74 12.62 8.31
C GLN A 45 3.21 13.96 7.80
N GLU A 46 3.36 14.23 6.50
CA GLU A 46 2.84 15.46 5.91
C GLU A 46 1.32 15.48 5.91
N GLU A 47 0.72 14.38 5.49
CA GLU A 47 -0.74 14.26 5.49
C GLU A 47 -1.08 12.79 5.65
N ARG A 48 -1.77 12.46 6.74
CA ARG A 48 -2.10 11.08 7.07
C ARG A 48 -3.05 10.51 6.01
N PRO A 49 -2.65 9.46 5.28
CA PRO A 49 -3.54 8.85 4.31
C PRO A 49 -4.59 7.98 4.98
N ASP A 50 -5.68 7.73 4.26
CA ASP A 50 -6.70 6.79 4.70
C ASP A 50 -6.35 5.37 4.33
N LEU A 51 -5.62 5.20 3.23
CA LEU A 51 -5.19 3.89 2.75
C LEU A 51 -3.81 4.02 2.12
N ILE A 52 -2.97 3.01 2.30
CA ILE A 52 -1.66 2.95 1.67
C ILE A 52 -1.59 1.69 0.82
N ILE A 53 -1.19 1.86 -0.45
CA ILE A 53 -0.84 0.75 -1.33
C ILE A 53 0.67 0.68 -1.32
N LEU A 54 1.24 -0.42 -0.84
CA LEU A 54 2.64 -0.48 -0.44
C LEU A 54 3.34 -1.70 -1.01
N ASP A 55 4.35 -1.47 -1.85
CA ASP A 55 5.20 -2.54 -2.35
C ASP A 55 6.06 -3.09 -1.21
N VAL A 56 6.13 -4.42 -1.10
CA VAL A 56 6.92 -5.04 -0.05
C VAL A 56 8.42 -5.07 -0.36
N MET A 57 8.78 -4.99 -1.63
CA MET A 57 10.18 -5.12 -2.07
C MET A 57 10.72 -3.78 -2.52
N MET A 58 11.11 -2.95 -1.57
CA MET A 58 11.67 -1.65 -1.86
C MET A 58 13.11 -1.57 -1.38
N PRO A 59 13.98 -0.83 -2.11
CA PRO A 59 15.41 -0.87 -1.83
C PRO A 59 15.81 -0.28 -0.48
N ARG A 60 15.15 0.77 -0.02
CA ARG A 60 15.64 1.47 1.17
C ARG A 60 14.89 1.14 2.44
N LYS A 61 13.63 0.77 2.31
CA LYS A 61 12.86 0.38 3.48
C LYS A 61 11.84 -0.65 3.06
N ASP A 62 11.97 -1.80 3.64
CA ASP A 62 11.11 -2.96 3.38
C ASP A 62 9.65 -2.60 3.70
N GLY A 63 8.74 -2.94 2.79
CA GLY A 63 7.33 -2.66 2.96
C GLY A 63 6.71 -3.36 4.17
N TYR A 64 7.16 -4.57 4.48
CA TYR A 64 6.67 -5.27 5.67
C TYR A 64 7.04 -4.51 6.94
N LYS A 65 8.27 -4.01 7.00
CA LYS A 65 8.72 -3.22 8.15
C LYS A 65 7.92 -1.94 8.29
N LEU A 66 7.68 -1.26 7.19
CA LEU A 66 6.89 -0.03 7.23
C LEU A 66 5.48 -0.33 7.70
N CYS A 67 4.88 -1.40 7.20
CA CYS A 67 3.55 -1.82 7.63
C CYS A 67 3.53 -2.08 9.13
N ASP A 68 4.50 -2.82 9.64
CA ASP A 68 4.59 -3.10 11.07
C ASP A 68 4.73 -1.83 11.89
N GLU A 69 5.56 -0.89 11.43
CA GLU A 69 5.74 0.38 12.13
C GLU A 69 4.45 1.17 12.20
N LEU A 70 3.69 1.18 11.11
CA LEU A 70 2.42 1.89 11.07
C LEU A 70 1.40 1.24 11.99
N LYS A 71 1.28 -0.08 11.91
CA LYS A 71 0.25 -0.79 12.68
C LYS A 71 0.56 -0.84 14.18
N ASN A 72 1.82 -0.64 14.56
CA ASN A 72 2.21 -0.59 15.96
C ASN A 72 2.29 0.84 16.51
N ASN A 73 1.92 1.82 15.71
CA ASN A 73 1.94 3.22 16.11
C ASN A 73 0.51 3.70 16.36
N PRO A 74 0.16 4.10 17.58
CA PRO A 74 -1.23 4.52 17.87
C PRO A 74 -1.74 5.65 16.96
N GLU A 75 -0.82 6.47 16.44
CA GLU A 75 -1.20 7.57 15.57
C GLU A 75 -1.60 7.10 14.17
N TYR A 76 -1.05 5.96 13.72
CA TYR A 76 -1.21 5.50 12.33
C TYR A 76 -1.84 4.13 12.22
N GLU A 77 -2.17 3.47 13.32
CA GLU A 77 -2.64 2.09 13.27
C GLU A 77 -3.95 1.90 12.52
N ASP A 78 -4.74 2.96 12.41
CA ASP A 78 -6.03 2.90 11.71
C ASP A 78 -5.93 3.04 10.20
N ILE A 79 -4.74 3.33 9.67
CA ILE A 79 -4.55 3.42 8.23
C ILE A 79 -4.68 2.03 7.63
N THR A 80 -5.52 1.90 6.60
CA THR A 80 -5.65 0.64 5.87
C THR A 80 -4.41 0.42 5.01
N VAL A 81 -3.80 -0.76 5.08
CA VAL A 81 -2.58 -1.08 4.33
C VAL A 81 -2.83 -2.27 3.41
N VAL A 82 -2.64 -2.06 2.12
CA VAL A 82 -2.70 -3.11 1.10
C VAL A 82 -1.28 -3.31 0.57
N LEU A 83 -0.76 -4.53 0.68
CA LEU A 83 0.60 -4.82 0.23
C LEU A 83 0.60 -5.37 -1.20
N LEU A 84 1.56 -4.89 -2.00
CA LEU A 84 1.82 -5.44 -3.32
C LEU A 84 2.97 -6.43 -3.20
N THR A 85 2.74 -7.67 -3.61
CA THR A 85 3.73 -8.74 -3.47
C THR A 85 4.25 -9.17 -4.83
N ALA A 86 5.47 -9.68 -4.89
CA ALA A 86 6.03 -10.17 -6.14
C ALA A 86 5.34 -11.48 -6.53
N VAL A 87 5.14 -11.68 -7.85
CA VAL A 87 4.49 -12.89 -8.37
C VAL A 87 5.16 -14.15 -7.85
N GLY A 88 6.47 -14.20 -7.97
CA GLY A 88 7.21 -15.40 -7.58
C GLY A 88 7.21 -15.65 -6.10
N SER A 89 6.80 -14.68 -5.30
CA SER A 89 6.80 -14.82 -3.85
C SER A 89 5.43 -15.18 -3.30
N ALA A 90 4.43 -15.39 -4.16
CA ALA A 90 3.09 -15.70 -3.68
C ALA A 90 3.11 -16.88 -2.72
N VAL A 91 3.75 -17.97 -3.12
CA VAL A 91 3.88 -19.16 -2.27
C VAL A 91 4.81 -18.90 -1.11
N THR A 92 5.91 -18.23 -1.40
CA THR A 92 6.91 -17.88 -0.41
C THR A 92 6.32 -16.92 0.62
N SER A 93 5.52 -15.97 0.15
CA SER A 93 4.89 -15.00 1.03
C SER A 93 3.98 -15.67 2.05
N THR A 94 3.23 -16.68 1.64
CA THR A 94 2.36 -17.40 2.55
C THR A 94 3.18 -18.06 3.67
N ARG A 95 4.27 -18.72 3.29
CA ARG A 95 5.14 -19.36 4.26
C ARG A 95 5.81 -18.34 5.16
N TYR A 96 6.29 -17.26 4.56
CA TYR A 96 6.94 -16.18 5.27
C TYR A 96 5.98 -15.58 6.31
N THR A 97 4.75 -15.34 5.89
CA THR A 97 3.72 -14.81 6.76
C THR A 97 3.52 -15.71 7.97
N HIS A 98 3.44 -16.98 7.75
CA HIS A 98 3.27 -17.94 8.86
C HIS A 98 4.42 -17.91 9.83
N GLN A 99 5.64 -17.85 9.31
CA GLN A 99 6.81 -17.89 10.16
C GLN A 99 7.03 -16.58 10.91
N GLU A 100 6.91 -15.50 10.18
CA GLU A 100 7.22 -14.18 10.73
C GLU A 100 6.04 -13.57 11.46
N GLY A 101 4.85 -13.90 11.05
CA GLY A 101 3.65 -13.33 11.65
C GLY A 101 3.45 -11.86 11.40
N MET A 102 4.41 -11.18 10.81
CA MET A 102 4.36 -9.74 10.67
C MET A 102 3.48 -9.27 9.54
N SER A 103 3.43 -10.01 8.45
CA SER A 103 2.60 -9.60 7.33
C SER A 103 1.13 -9.74 7.62
N THR A 104 0.77 -10.38 8.74
CA THR A 104 -0.63 -10.45 9.16
C THR A 104 -1.17 -9.11 9.62
N LEU A 105 -0.32 -8.12 9.80
CA LEU A 105 -0.76 -6.78 10.18
C LEU A 105 -1.36 -6.00 9.02
N ALA A 106 -1.02 -6.37 7.78
CA ALA A 106 -1.63 -5.72 6.62
C ALA A 106 -3.09 -6.10 6.51
N ASP A 107 -3.86 -5.21 5.92
CA ASP A 107 -5.30 -5.45 5.76
C ASP A 107 -5.60 -6.34 4.56
N ASP A 108 -4.78 -6.28 3.51
CA ASP A 108 -4.93 -7.17 2.36
C ASP A 108 -3.64 -7.19 1.52
N TYR A 109 -3.62 -8.04 0.51
CA TYR A 109 -2.47 -8.27 -0.38
C TYR A 109 -2.93 -8.37 -1.81
N ILE A 110 -2.10 -7.89 -2.75
CA ILE A 110 -2.31 -8.11 -4.18
C ILE A 110 -0.98 -8.53 -4.80
N PRO A 111 -0.94 -9.66 -5.52
CA PRO A 111 0.30 -10.09 -6.19
C PRO A 111 0.54 -9.27 -7.46
N LYS A 112 1.80 -9.09 -7.80
CA LYS A 112 2.19 -8.50 -9.08
C LYS A 112 2.24 -9.61 -10.14
N PRO A 113 1.92 -9.34 -11.38
CA PRO A 113 1.52 -8.06 -11.94
C PRO A 113 0.14 -7.64 -11.42
N VAL A 114 0.03 -6.36 -11.11
CA VAL A 114 -1.17 -5.85 -10.44
C VAL A 114 -2.34 -5.82 -11.43
N ASP A 115 -3.44 -6.45 -11.04
CA ASP A 115 -4.72 -6.30 -11.74
C ASP A 115 -5.35 -5.01 -11.22
N LEU A 116 -5.33 -3.96 -12.04
CA LEU A 116 -5.78 -2.65 -11.59
C LEU A 116 -7.26 -2.62 -11.22
N ASP A 117 -8.09 -3.37 -11.96
CA ASP A 117 -9.52 -3.42 -11.65
C ASP A 117 -9.77 -4.09 -10.31
N LYS A 118 -9.03 -5.17 -10.03
CA LYS A 118 -9.13 -5.85 -8.74
C LYS A 118 -8.66 -4.95 -7.61
N LEU A 119 -7.58 -4.22 -7.83
CA LEU A 119 -7.07 -3.28 -6.84
C LEU A 119 -8.08 -2.17 -6.55
N MET A 120 -8.70 -1.64 -7.60
CA MET A 120 -9.71 -0.59 -7.44
C MET A 120 -10.91 -1.10 -6.65
N SER A 121 -11.36 -2.32 -6.93
CA SER A 121 -12.46 -2.90 -6.17
C SER A 121 -12.11 -3.05 -4.70
N MET A 122 -10.88 -3.46 -4.43
CA MET A 122 -10.41 -3.60 -3.05
C MET A 122 -10.36 -2.26 -2.34
N VAL A 123 -9.85 -1.23 -3.02
CA VAL A 123 -9.80 0.12 -2.44
C VAL A 123 -11.21 0.61 -2.13
N ASP A 124 -12.14 0.44 -3.07
CA ASP A 124 -13.52 0.86 -2.85
C ASP A 124 -14.15 0.13 -1.66
N ASP A 125 -13.85 -1.16 -1.50
CA ASP A 125 -14.38 -1.93 -0.38
C ASP A 125 -13.90 -1.38 0.96
N PHE A 126 -12.63 -1.00 1.04
CA PHE A 126 -12.07 -0.47 2.29
C PHE A 126 -12.50 0.98 2.55
N MET A 127 -12.63 1.76 1.49
CA MET A 127 -12.87 3.20 1.66
C MET A 127 -14.36 3.54 1.64
N GLY A 128 -15.13 2.63 1.16
CA GLY A 128 -16.48 2.78 0.98
C GLY A 128 -17.54 3.00 1.33
#